data_147bf668bd48b3e8f27354bbf880f5b6
#
_entry.id   147bf668bd48b3e8f27354bbf880f5b6
#
_cell.length_a   1.000
_cell.length_b   1.000
_cell.length_c   1.000
_cell.angle_alpha   90.00
_cell.angle_beta   90.00
_cell.angle_gamma   90.00
#
_symmetry.space_group_name_H-M   'P 1'
#
loop_
_entity.id
_entity.type
_entity.pdbx_description
1 polymer ?
#
loop_
_entity_poly.entity_id
_entity_poly.type
_entity_poly.pdbx_seq_one_letter_code
_entity_poly.pdbx_strand_id
1 'polypeptide(L)'
;MGCVRKNNEDMILVNDKFLRDDEIESTIIDDNNSTTTIVAIADGMGGHYAGEVASSDTLHSLQYFANDLPKGMTIAEFTEIMMKWFDNINLTIDTKGRINPEMSLMGTTLVGFIHYDGKFFWMNCGDSRLYRLRGGELTQVSTDHSLRNAYGNNEPSNIIINCIGGGCQTSYLDICEFRDPVKEGDIYMLCSDGLNDMISDKDIEVELVTHGTANALIEAAYT
;
A
#
# COMPACT_ATOMS: atom_id res chain seq x y z
N MET A 1 -7.53 2.12 -14.54
CA MET A 1 -8.98 2.42 -14.33
C MET A 1 -9.76 1.17 -14.71
N GLY A 2 -10.58 0.62 -13.81
CA GLY A 2 -11.33 -0.60 -14.08
C GLY A 2 -12.49 -0.38 -15.05
N CYS A 3 -13.13 -1.49 -15.52
CA CYS A 3 -14.20 -1.43 -16.50
C CYS A 3 -15.52 -0.78 -16.02
N VAL A 4 -15.67 -0.55 -14.71
CA VAL A 4 -16.92 -0.11 -14.09
C VAL A 4 -16.83 1.29 -13.48
N ARG A 5 -15.74 1.60 -12.79
CA ARG A 5 -15.53 2.89 -12.12
C ARG A 5 -15.12 3.97 -13.12
N LYS A 6 -15.62 5.20 -12.93
CA LYS A 6 -15.28 6.35 -13.78
C LYS A 6 -14.04 7.09 -13.33
N ASN A 7 -13.69 6.98 -12.04
CA ASN A 7 -12.55 7.64 -11.39
C ASN A 7 -11.63 6.58 -10.84
N ASN A 8 -10.34 6.89 -10.84
CA ASN A 8 -9.31 6.11 -10.15
C ASN A 8 -9.05 6.76 -8.78
N GLU A 9 -9.38 6.05 -7.71
CA GLU A 9 -9.16 6.52 -6.34
C GLU A 9 -7.83 6.01 -5.75
N ASP A 10 -7.16 5.09 -6.47
CA ASP A 10 -5.83 4.60 -6.09
C ASP A 10 -4.78 5.67 -6.32
N MET A 11 -3.72 5.63 -5.54
CA MET A 11 -2.51 6.42 -5.73
C MET A 11 -1.28 5.60 -5.43
N ILE A 12 -0.23 5.80 -6.22
CA ILE A 12 1.06 5.14 -6.08
C ILE A 12 2.12 6.18 -5.73
N LEU A 13 3.00 5.83 -4.81
CA LEU A 13 4.21 6.57 -4.46
C LEU A 13 5.44 5.74 -4.81
N VAL A 14 6.36 6.30 -5.59
CA VAL A 14 7.71 5.76 -5.82
C VAL A 14 8.71 6.85 -5.48
N ASN A 15 9.26 6.82 -4.28
CA ASN A 15 10.12 7.85 -3.68
C ASN A 15 9.45 9.24 -3.63
N ASP A 16 9.71 10.08 -4.64
CA ASP A 16 9.21 11.45 -4.78
C ASP A 16 8.17 11.58 -5.91
N LYS A 17 7.85 10.49 -6.60
CA LYS A 17 6.90 10.47 -7.71
C LYS A 17 5.56 9.92 -7.26
N PHE A 18 4.51 10.65 -7.58
CA PHE A 18 3.13 10.26 -7.35
C PHE A 18 2.45 9.95 -8.68
N LEU A 19 1.71 8.84 -8.73
CA LEU A 19 1.04 8.36 -9.94
C LEU A 19 -0.40 7.98 -9.60
N ARG A 20 -1.32 8.37 -10.47
CA ARG A 20 -2.72 7.95 -10.41
C ARG A 20 -3.21 7.41 -11.74
N ASP A 21 -3.06 8.20 -12.80
CA ASP A 21 -3.50 7.85 -14.16
C ASP A 21 -2.33 7.73 -15.14
N ASP A 22 -1.11 7.90 -14.66
CA ASP A 22 0.15 7.82 -15.41
C ASP A 22 0.86 6.49 -15.19
N GLU A 23 1.80 6.17 -16.07
CA GLU A 23 2.65 5.00 -16.01
C GLU A 23 4.12 5.40 -15.81
N ILE A 24 4.87 4.57 -15.07
CA ILE A 24 6.33 4.57 -15.08
C ILE A 24 6.78 3.23 -15.65
N GLU A 25 7.46 3.24 -16.81
CA GLU A 25 7.96 2.00 -17.42
C GLU A 25 8.99 1.31 -16.53
N SER A 26 10.00 2.03 -16.10
CA SER A 26 10.98 1.57 -15.13
C SER A 26 11.79 2.74 -14.59
N THR A 27 12.25 2.63 -13.35
CA THR A 27 13.18 3.58 -12.76
C THR A 27 14.22 2.83 -11.96
N ILE A 28 15.48 3.24 -12.10
CA ILE A 28 16.55 2.73 -11.24
C ILE A 28 16.61 3.68 -10.04
N ILE A 29 16.46 3.11 -8.85
CA ILE A 29 16.65 3.83 -7.60
C ILE A 29 18.09 3.60 -7.18
N ASP A 30 18.92 4.65 -7.28
CA ASP A 30 20.30 4.61 -6.78
C ASP A 30 20.32 4.96 -5.30
N ASP A 31 20.64 3.96 -4.50
CA ASP A 31 20.63 4.02 -3.03
C ASP A 31 21.84 4.81 -2.47
N ASN A 32 22.77 5.26 -3.34
CA ASN A 32 24.01 5.90 -2.89
C ASN A 32 23.82 7.28 -2.25
N ASN A 33 22.68 7.94 -2.44
CA ASN A 33 22.41 9.29 -1.93
C ASN A 33 21.19 9.42 -1.02
N SER A 34 20.30 8.43 -0.98
CA SER A 34 19.07 8.46 -0.17
C SER A 34 19.19 7.49 0.99
N THR A 35 18.88 7.96 2.19
CA THR A 35 18.77 7.10 3.38
C THR A 35 17.44 6.38 3.46
N THR A 36 16.48 6.82 2.68
CA THR A 36 15.12 6.27 2.69
C THR A 36 14.61 6.14 1.27
N THR A 37 14.14 4.95 0.92
CA THR A 37 13.43 4.64 -0.32
C THR A 37 12.06 4.11 0.04
N ILE A 38 11.01 4.64 -0.59
CA ILE A 38 9.62 4.23 -0.34
C ILE A 38 8.94 3.89 -1.64
N VAL A 39 8.24 2.75 -1.64
CA VAL A 39 7.23 2.41 -2.64
C VAL A 39 5.95 2.08 -1.88
N ALA A 40 4.85 2.74 -2.21
CA ALA A 40 3.58 2.54 -1.52
C ALA A 40 2.39 2.69 -2.47
N ILE A 41 1.30 2.01 -2.12
CA ILE A 41 -0.01 2.14 -2.75
C ILE A 41 -1.03 2.50 -1.68
N ALA A 42 -1.94 3.38 -2.02
CA ALA A 42 -3.11 3.74 -1.24
C ALA A 42 -4.35 3.64 -2.13
N ASP A 43 -5.27 2.73 -1.80
CA ASP A 43 -6.56 2.56 -2.46
C ASP A 43 -7.60 3.38 -1.72
N GLY A 44 -8.10 4.41 -2.39
CA GLY A 44 -9.03 5.37 -1.81
C GLY A 44 -10.46 4.85 -1.78
N MET A 45 -11.16 5.11 -0.68
CA MET A 45 -12.56 4.76 -0.51
C MET A 45 -13.38 5.96 -0.02
N GLY A 46 -14.65 5.98 -0.42
CA GLY A 46 -15.59 7.04 -0.07
C GLY A 46 -16.36 7.52 -1.30
N GLY A 47 -17.50 8.16 -1.11
CA GLY A 47 -18.30 8.64 -2.24
C GLY A 47 -17.66 9.85 -2.94
N HIS A 48 -17.92 10.00 -4.25
CA HIS A 48 -17.44 11.10 -5.09
C HIS A 48 -15.90 11.17 -5.16
N TYR A 49 -15.29 12.30 -4.77
CA TYR A 49 -13.83 12.51 -4.78
C TYR A 49 -13.15 12.22 -3.44
N ALA A 50 -13.88 11.68 -2.48
CA ALA A 50 -13.38 11.52 -1.12
C ALA A 50 -12.24 10.50 -1.03
N GLY A 51 -12.32 9.39 -1.76
CA GLY A 51 -11.26 8.39 -1.85
C GLY A 51 -9.99 8.92 -2.49
N GLU A 52 -10.12 9.69 -3.58
CA GLU A 52 -8.97 10.34 -4.24
C GLU A 52 -8.21 11.28 -3.32
N VAL A 53 -8.92 12.03 -2.48
CA VAL A 53 -8.32 12.94 -1.49
C VAL A 53 -7.64 12.15 -0.39
N ALA A 54 -8.27 11.09 0.10
CA ALA A 54 -7.71 10.27 1.19
C ALA A 54 -6.41 9.58 0.77
N SER A 55 -6.39 8.92 -0.40
CA SER A 55 -5.18 8.27 -0.92
C SER A 55 -4.06 9.27 -1.20
N SER A 56 -4.41 10.43 -1.79
CA SER A 56 -3.46 11.50 -2.08
C SER A 56 -2.85 12.09 -0.80
N ASP A 57 -3.67 12.51 0.16
CA ASP A 57 -3.19 13.10 1.41
C ASP A 57 -2.29 12.12 2.19
N THR A 58 -2.66 10.84 2.20
CA THR A 58 -1.91 9.80 2.90
C THR A 58 -0.51 9.64 2.30
N LEU A 59 -0.40 9.47 0.99
CA LEU A 59 0.91 9.27 0.35
C LEU A 59 1.77 10.54 0.34
N HIS A 60 1.19 11.73 0.16
CA HIS A 60 1.94 12.98 0.31
C HIS A 60 2.46 13.19 1.72
N SER A 61 1.62 12.89 2.74
CA SER A 61 2.04 12.94 4.13
C SER A 61 3.16 11.95 4.43
N LEU A 62 3.06 10.71 3.89
CA LEU A 62 4.09 9.69 4.05
C LEU A 62 5.43 10.13 3.45
N GLN A 63 5.41 10.60 2.23
CA GLN A 63 6.62 11.06 1.52
C GLN A 63 7.28 12.23 2.26
N TYR A 64 6.50 13.24 2.65
CA TYR A 64 7.00 14.38 3.39
C TYR A 64 7.64 13.95 4.72
N PHE A 65 6.95 13.09 5.47
CA PHE A 65 7.42 12.57 6.74
C PHE A 65 8.70 11.74 6.60
N ALA A 66 8.77 10.89 5.59
CA ALA A 66 9.92 10.02 5.36
C ALA A 66 11.20 10.77 4.98
N ASN A 67 11.07 11.91 4.30
CA ASN A 67 12.21 12.76 3.96
C ASN A 67 12.88 13.39 5.18
N ASP A 68 12.12 13.59 6.27
CA ASP A 68 12.60 14.19 7.50
C ASP A 68 13.01 13.15 8.58
N LEU A 69 12.97 11.84 8.25
CA LEU A 69 13.35 10.80 9.20
C LEU A 69 14.81 10.93 9.65
N PRO A 70 15.08 10.97 10.96
CA PRO A 70 16.44 10.97 11.48
C PRO A 70 17.20 9.71 11.06
N LYS A 71 18.50 9.83 10.85
CA LYS A 71 19.38 8.66 10.60
C LYS A 71 19.74 7.95 11.90
N GLY A 72 20.01 6.65 11.78
CA GLY A 72 20.56 5.86 12.88
C GLY A 72 19.56 5.46 13.96
N MET A 73 18.27 5.52 13.66
CA MET A 73 17.24 5.01 14.60
C MET A 73 17.34 3.50 14.75
N THR A 74 17.08 3.02 15.95
CA THR A 74 16.79 1.61 16.18
C THR A 74 15.46 1.21 15.52
N ILE A 75 15.25 -0.09 15.32
CA ILE A 75 13.98 -0.62 14.79
C ILE A 75 12.78 -0.17 15.63
N ALA A 76 12.95 -0.18 16.96
CA ALA A 76 11.89 0.23 17.88
C ALA A 76 11.54 1.73 17.72
N GLU A 77 12.56 2.60 17.64
CA GLU A 77 12.36 4.03 17.43
C GLU A 77 11.72 4.32 16.05
N PHE A 78 12.19 3.63 15.00
CA PHE A 78 11.60 3.74 13.67
C PHE A 78 10.12 3.31 13.68
N THR A 79 9.82 2.16 14.27
CA THR A 79 8.43 1.68 14.38
C THR A 79 7.56 2.65 15.15
N GLU A 80 8.02 3.15 16.30
CA GLU A 80 7.28 4.10 17.14
C GLU A 80 6.97 5.41 16.38
N ILE A 81 7.94 5.96 15.67
CA ILE A 81 7.74 7.22 14.94
C ILE A 81 6.80 7.04 13.74
N MET A 82 6.86 5.88 13.06
CA MET A 82 5.93 5.55 11.99
C MET A 82 4.50 5.36 12.51
N MET A 83 4.32 4.73 13.67
CA MET A 83 2.99 4.63 14.30
C MET A 83 2.43 6.00 14.69
N LYS A 84 3.26 6.91 15.21
CA LYS A 84 2.85 8.29 15.50
C LYS A 84 2.45 9.06 14.23
N TRP A 85 3.21 8.87 13.14
CA TRP A 85 2.82 9.41 11.84
C TRP A 85 1.44 8.86 11.41
N PHE A 86 1.24 7.56 11.53
CA PHE A 86 -0.02 6.91 11.17
C PHE A 86 -1.20 7.44 11.98
N ASP A 87 -1.06 7.58 13.29
CA ASP A 87 -2.11 8.16 14.15
C ASP A 87 -2.48 9.58 13.72
N ASN A 88 -1.48 10.40 13.35
CA ASN A 88 -1.70 11.77 12.91
C ASN A 88 -2.41 11.84 11.55
N ILE A 89 -2.02 11.02 10.57
CA ILE A 89 -2.70 11.02 9.27
C ILE A 89 -4.11 10.45 9.38
N ASN A 90 -4.32 9.39 10.17
CA ASN A 90 -5.64 8.85 10.42
C ASN A 90 -6.58 9.91 11.04
N LEU A 91 -6.12 10.63 12.06
CA LEU A 91 -6.87 11.73 12.67
C LEU A 91 -7.17 12.85 11.65
N THR A 92 -6.23 13.16 10.77
CA THR A 92 -6.39 14.21 9.75
C THR A 92 -7.47 13.82 8.74
N ILE A 93 -7.44 12.60 8.21
CA ILE A 93 -8.42 12.08 7.26
C ILE A 93 -9.81 12.03 7.90
N ASP A 94 -9.91 11.46 9.10
CA ASP A 94 -11.17 11.36 9.85
C ASP A 94 -11.77 12.75 10.16
N THR A 95 -10.93 13.72 10.53
CA THR A 95 -11.36 15.10 10.79
C THR A 95 -11.88 15.75 9.50
N LYS A 96 -11.19 15.61 8.37
CA LYS A 96 -11.66 16.14 7.08
C LYS A 96 -13.02 15.56 6.69
N GLY A 97 -13.21 14.25 6.86
CA GLY A 97 -14.48 13.59 6.60
C GLY A 97 -15.64 14.06 7.51
N ARG A 98 -15.34 14.40 8.78
CA ARG A 98 -16.34 14.90 9.73
C ARG A 98 -16.78 16.33 9.46
N ILE A 99 -15.88 17.21 9.05
CA ILE A 99 -16.17 18.64 8.85
C ILE A 99 -16.72 18.93 7.45
N ASN A 100 -16.54 18.03 6.48
CA ASN A 100 -17.03 18.20 5.12
C ASN A 100 -17.99 17.06 4.76
N PRO A 101 -19.32 17.33 4.67
CA PRO A 101 -20.31 16.30 4.36
C PRO A 101 -20.08 15.58 3.03
N GLU A 102 -19.48 16.25 2.02
CA GLU A 102 -19.16 15.64 0.72
C GLU A 102 -18.01 14.64 0.81
N MET A 103 -17.20 14.71 1.86
CA MET A 103 -16.09 13.80 2.16
C MET A 103 -16.41 12.85 3.30
N SER A 104 -17.70 12.73 3.66
CA SER A 104 -18.12 11.83 4.74
C SER A 104 -17.64 10.41 4.49
N LEU A 105 -17.06 9.78 5.51
CA LEU A 105 -16.47 8.45 5.46
C LEU A 105 -15.33 8.29 4.44
N MET A 106 -14.65 9.39 4.08
CA MET A 106 -13.41 9.29 3.31
C MET A 106 -12.38 8.44 4.03
N GLY A 107 -11.72 7.57 3.30
CA GLY A 107 -10.69 6.70 3.84
C GLY A 107 -9.81 6.14 2.74
N THR A 108 -8.79 5.41 3.15
CA THR A 108 -7.89 4.74 2.21
C THR A 108 -7.21 3.55 2.87
N THR A 109 -6.80 2.57 2.06
CA THR A 109 -5.81 1.58 2.46
C THR A 109 -4.41 2.18 2.42
N LEU A 110 -3.43 1.44 2.90
CA LEU A 110 -2.02 1.72 2.72
C LEU A 110 -1.24 0.42 2.73
N VAL A 111 -0.49 0.15 1.68
CA VAL A 111 0.52 -0.91 1.66
C VAL A 111 1.84 -0.32 1.17
N GLY A 112 2.95 -0.66 1.79
CA GLY A 112 4.24 -0.08 1.44
C GLY A 112 5.44 -0.97 1.74
N PHE A 113 6.50 -0.70 0.98
CA PHE A 113 7.84 -1.22 1.14
C PHE A 113 8.79 -0.06 1.39
N ILE A 114 9.57 -0.12 2.46
CA ILE A 114 10.47 0.95 2.87
C ILE A 114 11.88 0.38 3.04
N HIS A 115 12.85 0.98 2.36
CA HIS A 115 14.26 0.83 2.70
C HIS A 115 14.69 2.06 3.50
N TYR A 116 15.13 1.84 4.73
CA TYR A 116 15.57 2.88 5.63
C TYR A 116 16.86 2.47 6.33
N ASP A 117 17.91 3.27 6.18
CA ASP A 117 19.21 3.12 6.86
C ASP A 117 19.76 1.68 6.78
N GLY A 118 19.74 1.09 5.58
CA GLY A 118 20.22 -0.28 5.31
C GLY A 118 19.28 -1.40 5.74
N LYS A 119 18.07 -1.09 6.20
CA LYS A 119 17.06 -2.06 6.61
C LYS A 119 15.82 -1.96 5.76
N PHE A 120 15.15 -3.09 5.56
CA PHE A 120 13.92 -3.15 4.80
C PHE A 120 12.73 -3.40 5.71
N PHE A 121 11.69 -2.59 5.53
CA PHE A 121 10.42 -2.70 6.25
C PHE A 121 9.28 -2.81 5.27
N TRP A 122 8.20 -3.42 5.73
CA TRP A 122 6.91 -3.35 5.07
C TRP A 122 5.88 -2.77 6.03
N MET A 123 4.83 -2.16 5.46
CA MET A 123 3.70 -1.63 6.22
C MET A 123 2.39 -1.97 5.53
N ASN A 124 1.33 -2.14 6.33
CA ASN A 124 -0.01 -2.43 5.83
C ASN A 124 -1.11 -1.86 6.72
N CYS A 125 -2.12 -1.29 6.09
CA CYS A 125 -3.41 -0.92 6.69
C CYS A 125 -4.48 -1.09 5.61
N GLY A 126 -5.28 -2.15 5.70
CA GLY A 126 -6.29 -2.49 4.70
C GLY A 126 -6.06 -3.85 4.04
N ASP A 127 -6.59 -4.03 2.86
CA ASP A 127 -6.54 -5.26 2.06
C ASP A 127 -5.75 -5.15 0.75
N SER A 128 -5.14 -4.00 0.49
CA SER A 128 -4.08 -3.88 -0.50
C SER A 128 -2.89 -4.75 -0.10
N ARG A 129 -2.22 -5.37 -1.06
CA ARG A 129 -1.28 -6.45 -0.77
C ARG A 129 0.15 -6.16 -1.17
N LEU A 130 1.08 -6.67 -0.37
CA LEU A 130 2.48 -6.82 -0.70
C LEU A 130 2.79 -8.29 -0.88
N TYR A 131 3.33 -8.65 -2.05
CA TYR A 131 3.83 -9.97 -2.38
C TYR A 131 5.35 -9.95 -2.56
N ARG A 132 5.97 -11.13 -2.34
CA ARG A 132 7.35 -11.42 -2.72
C ARG A 132 7.39 -12.63 -3.63
N LEU A 133 8.01 -12.48 -4.80
CA LEU A 133 8.42 -13.62 -5.64
C LEU A 133 9.90 -13.91 -5.41
N ARG A 134 10.22 -15.12 -4.99
CA ARG A 134 11.57 -15.60 -4.78
C ARG A 134 11.72 -17.03 -5.29
N GLY A 135 12.67 -17.27 -6.18
CA GLY A 135 12.91 -18.60 -6.72
C GLY A 135 11.73 -19.22 -7.46
N GLY A 136 10.83 -18.41 -8.01
CA GLY A 136 9.64 -18.84 -8.72
C GLY A 136 8.42 -19.10 -7.81
N GLU A 137 8.51 -18.82 -6.51
CA GLU A 137 7.42 -18.97 -5.54
C GLU A 137 6.92 -17.60 -5.08
N LEU A 138 5.62 -17.34 -5.25
CA LEU A 138 4.94 -16.14 -4.78
C LEU A 138 4.44 -16.33 -3.35
N THR A 139 4.74 -15.37 -2.50
CA THR A 139 4.27 -15.34 -1.11
C THR A 139 3.67 -13.99 -0.79
N GLN A 140 2.44 -13.94 -0.28
CA GLN A 140 1.88 -12.72 0.28
C GLN A 140 2.60 -12.40 1.60
N VAL A 141 3.17 -11.20 1.69
CA VAL A 141 3.92 -10.71 2.87
C VAL A 141 2.98 -10.01 3.85
N SER A 142 2.11 -9.14 3.33
CA SER A 142 1.08 -8.46 4.12
C SER A 142 -0.06 -9.44 4.49
N THR A 143 -0.86 -9.05 5.48
CA THR A 143 -2.09 -9.76 5.84
C THR A 143 -3.26 -8.83 5.63
N ASP A 144 -4.26 -9.25 4.85
CA ASP A 144 -5.43 -8.41 4.58
C ASP A 144 -6.21 -8.15 5.88
N HIS A 145 -6.52 -6.91 6.14
CA HIS A 145 -7.39 -6.52 7.25
C HIS A 145 -8.86 -6.61 6.83
N SER A 146 -9.32 -7.81 6.57
CA SER A 146 -10.67 -8.13 6.13
C SER A 146 -11.44 -8.96 7.14
N LEU A 147 -12.77 -8.95 7.04
CA LEU A 147 -13.64 -9.78 7.88
C LEU A 147 -13.25 -11.26 7.79
N ARG A 148 -12.94 -11.75 6.59
CA ARG A 148 -12.55 -13.15 6.37
C ARG A 148 -11.32 -13.52 7.18
N ASN A 149 -10.29 -12.68 7.16
CA ASN A 149 -9.06 -12.96 7.90
C ASN A 149 -9.24 -12.86 9.42
N ALA A 150 -10.13 -11.96 9.87
CA ALA A 150 -10.39 -11.78 11.30
C ALA A 150 -11.29 -12.86 11.91
N TYR A 151 -12.32 -13.32 11.17
CA TYR A 151 -13.39 -14.16 11.73
C TYR A 151 -13.57 -15.50 10.99
N GLY A 152 -12.85 -15.75 9.91
CA GLY A 152 -12.80 -17.03 9.21
C GLY A 152 -13.45 -17.04 7.83
N ASN A 153 -13.28 -18.16 7.11
CA ASN A 153 -13.60 -18.30 5.69
C ASN A 153 -15.10 -18.18 5.32
N ASN A 154 -16.00 -18.17 6.29
CA ASN A 154 -17.42 -17.96 6.04
C ASN A 154 -17.78 -16.49 5.85
N GLU A 155 -16.87 -15.58 6.18
CA GLU A 155 -17.07 -14.14 6.03
C GLU A 155 -16.63 -13.63 4.66
N PRO A 156 -17.20 -12.52 4.18
CA PRO A 156 -16.77 -11.85 2.95
C PRO A 156 -15.31 -11.41 3.02
N SER A 157 -14.55 -11.58 1.92
CA SER A 157 -13.17 -11.11 1.82
C SER A 157 -13.07 -9.61 1.51
N ASN A 158 -14.08 -9.07 0.87
CA ASN A 158 -14.13 -7.69 0.39
C ASN A 158 -14.67 -6.68 1.42
N ILE A 159 -14.82 -7.08 2.68
CA ILE A 159 -15.19 -6.14 3.75
C ILE A 159 -13.94 -5.85 4.58
N ILE A 160 -13.44 -4.63 4.43
CA ILE A 160 -12.29 -4.10 5.16
C ILE A 160 -12.71 -3.76 6.60
N ILE A 161 -11.89 -4.16 7.56
CA ILE A 161 -12.11 -3.87 9.00
C ILE A 161 -11.10 -2.86 9.56
N ASN A 162 -10.11 -2.48 8.78
CA ASN A 162 -9.06 -1.52 9.16
C ASN A 162 -8.65 -0.69 7.95
N CYS A 163 -8.69 0.61 8.08
CA CYS A 163 -8.31 1.59 7.07
C CYS A 163 -7.91 2.91 7.72
N ILE A 164 -7.29 3.79 6.97
CA ILE A 164 -7.03 5.17 7.37
C ILE A 164 -8.31 5.99 7.14
N GLY A 165 -8.86 6.60 8.17
CA GLY A 165 -10.18 7.25 8.10
C GLY A 165 -11.32 6.25 7.93
N GLY A 166 -12.23 6.48 6.98
CA GLY A 166 -13.29 5.55 6.60
C GLY A 166 -14.35 5.26 7.69
N GLY A 167 -14.32 6.00 8.80
CA GLY A 167 -15.19 5.75 9.95
C GLY A 167 -14.79 4.53 10.79
N CYS A 168 -13.59 3.97 10.58
CA CYS A 168 -13.05 2.90 11.41
C CYS A 168 -12.91 3.40 12.86
N GLN A 169 -13.44 2.63 13.82
CA GLN A 169 -13.39 3.01 15.24
C GLN A 169 -11.98 2.96 15.83
N THR A 170 -11.18 2.00 15.35
CA THR A 170 -9.78 1.81 15.73
C THR A 170 -9.01 1.43 14.49
N SER A 171 -8.14 2.33 14.03
CA SER A 171 -7.22 2.03 12.93
C SER A 171 -5.84 1.71 13.49
N TYR A 172 -5.12 0.81 12.84
CA TYR A 172 -3.76 0.41 13.21
C TYR A 172 -2.90 0.18 11.97
N LEU A 173 -1.61 0.34 12.14
CA LEU A 173 -0.60 0.09 11.12
C LEU A 173 0.19 -1.17 11.48
N ASP A 174 0.15 -2.18 10.62
CA ASP A 174 1.18 -3.21 10.63
C ASP A 174 2.45 -2.62 10.03
N ILE A 175 3.53 -2.64 10.79
CA ILE A 175 4.86 -2.25 10.32
C ILE A 175 5.90 -3.19 10.91
N CYS A 176 6.67 -3.83 10.04
CA CYS A 176 7.67 -4.83 10.44
C CYS A 176 8.92 -4.75 9.58
N GLU A 177 10.08 -4.96 10.19
CA GLU A 177 11.29 -5.31 9.44
C GLU A 177 11.13 -6.68 8.78
N PHE A 178 11.64 -6.86 7.56
CA PHE A 178 11.64 -8.17 6.91
C PHE A 178 12.48 -9.16 7.70
N ARG A 179 11.85 -10.21 8.21
CA ARG A 179 12.52 -11.28 8.97
C ARG A 179 13.48 -12.10 8.12
N ASP A 180 13.09 -12.33 6.85
CA ASP A 180 13.92 -12.99 5.84
C ASP A 180 14.55 -11.89 4.97
N PRO A 181 15.86 -11.67 5.02
CA PRO A 181 16.52 -10.56 4.35
C PRO A 181 16.19 -10.51 2.85
N VAL A 182 16.05 -9.29 2.33
CA VAL A 182 15.93 -9.03 0.90
C VAL A 182 17.18 -9.55 0.18
N LYS A 183 16.99 -10.27 -0.92
CA LYS A 183 18.07 -10.89 -1.71
C LYS A 183 18.05 -10.38 -3.14
N GLU A 184 19.20 -10.42 -3.77
CA GLU A 184 19.29 -10.18 -5.20
C GLU A 184 18.40 -11.15 -5.98
N GLY A 185 17.62 -10.61 -6.91
CA GLY A 185 16.64 -11.37 -7.69
C GLY A 185 15.27 -11.53 -7.06
N ASP A 186 15.02 -11.01 -5.85
CA ASP A 186 13.67 -10.91 -5.30
C ASP A 186 12.87 -9.88 -6.10
N ILE A 187 11.60 -10.20 -6.34
CA ILE A 187 10.62 -9.24 -6.85
C ILE A 187 9.59 -8.99 -5.75
N TYR A 188 9.40 -7.73 -5.40
CA TYR A 188 8.35 -7.29 -4.52
C TYR A 188 7.28 -6.57 -5.33
N MET A 189 6.04 -7.02 -5.20
CA MET A 189 4.89 -6.46 -5.89
C MET A 189 3.90 -5.91 -4.87
N LEU A 190 3.44 -4.68 -5.11
CA LEU A 190 2.33 -4.07 -4.38
C LEU A 190 1.15 -3.94 -5.34
N CYS A 191 -0.06 -4.22 -4.84
CA CYS A 191 -1.29 -4.02 -5.61
C CYS A 191 -2.45 -3.63 -4.70
N SER A 192 -3.44 -2.93 -5.25
CA SER A 192 -4.77 -2.79 -4.69
C SER A 192 -5.62 -4.04 -4.98
N ASP A 193 -6.84 -4.09 -4.44
CA ASP A 193 -7.80 -5.18 -4.64
C ASP A 193 -8.19 -5.36 -6.13
N GLY A 194 -8.09 -4.29 -6.92
CA GLY A 194 -8.36 -4.32 -8.36
C GLY A 194 -7.56 -5.36 -9.16
N LEU A 195 -6.44 -5.86 -8.65
CA LEU A 195 -5.70 -6.96 -9.25
C LEU A 195 -6.13 -8.31 -8.68
N ASN A 196 -6.05 -8.48 -7.37
CA ASN A 196 -6.27 -9.77 -6.72
C ASN A 196 -7.74 -10.21 -6.63
N ASP A 197 -8.69 -9.32 -6.92
CA ASP A 197 -10.09 -9.67 -7.13
C ASP A 197 -10.36 -10.21 -8.56
N MET A 198 -9.48 -9.92 -9.51
CA MET A 198 -9.63 -10.32 -10.91
C MET A 198 -8.86 -11.60 -11.25
N ILE A 199 -7.66 -11.79 -10.71
CA ILE A 199 -6.81 -12.96 -10.99
C ILE A 199 -6.31 -13.60 -9.68
N SER A 200 -6.13 -14.93 -9.70
CA SER A 200 -5.66 -15.67 -8.52
C SER A 200 -4.18 -15.42 -8.23
N ASP A 201 -3.76 -15.65 -6.98
CA ASP A 201 -2.33 -15.61 -6.62
C ASP A 201 -1.48 -16.54 -7.49
N LYS A 202 -2.05 -17.65 -7.96
CA LYS A 202 -1.36 -18.58 -8.85
C LYS A 202 -1.15 -18.00 -10.24
N ASP A 203 -2.12 -17.26 -10.76
CA ASP A 203 -1.99 -16.58 -12.06
C ASP A 203 -1.01 -15.42 -11.94
N ILE A 204 -1.05 -14.65 -10.84
CA ILE A 204 -0.06 -13.62 -10.53
C ILE A 204 1.36 -14.22 -10.51
N GLU A 205 1.56 -15.37 -9.86
CA GLU A 205 2.85 -16.06 -9.85
C GLU A 205 3.33 -16.40 -11.25
N VAL A 206 2.46 -17.00 -12.07
CA VAL A 206 2.79 -17.38 -13.45
C VAL A 206 3.18 -16.17 -14.29
N GLU A 207 2.42 -15.08 -14.21
CA GLU A 207 2.70 -13.85 -14.96
C GLU A 207 4.03 -13.21 -14.52
N LEU A 208 4.28 -13.12 -13.23
CA LEU A 208 5.53 -12.56 -12.69
C LEU A 208 6.75 -13.43 -13.06
N VAL A 209 6.64 -14.75 -13.02
CA VAL A 209 7.72 -15.67 -13.43
C VAL A 209 8.00 -15.57 -14.92
N THR A 210 6.94 -15.42 -15.73
CA THR A 210 7.05 -15.47 -17.20
C THR A 210 7.49 -14.12 -17.77
N HIS A 211 6.93 -13.05 -17.30
CA HIS A 211 7.07 -11.70 -17.87
C HIS A 211 7.74 -10.71 -16.91
N GLY A 212 7.53 -10.83 -15.60
CA GLY A 212 8.14 -9.97 -14.57
C GLY A 212 7.77 -8.50 -14.67
N THR A 213 6.61 -8.16 -15.26
CA THR A 213 6.20 -6.79 -15.50
C THR A 213 4.78 -6.51 -15.00
N ALA A 214 4.53 -5.28 -14.55
CA ALA A 214 3.20 -4.84 -14.15
C ALA A 214 2.19 -4.87 -15.32
N ASN A 215 2.64 -4.57 -16.55
CA ASN A 215 1.77 -4.55 -17.72
C ASN A 215 1.21 -5.95 -18.03
N ALA A 216 2.02 -7.02 -17.89
CA ALA A 216 1.52 -8.38 -18.09
C ALA A 216 0.42 -8.74 -17.08
N LEU A 217 0.57 -8.33 -15.81
CA LEU A 217 -0.45 -8.53 -14.78
C LEU A 217 -1.75 -7.77 -15.09
N ILE A 218 -1.62 -6.52 -15.57
CA ILE A 218 -2.77 -5.71 -15.97
C ILE A 218 -3.49 -6.36 -17.15
N GLU A 219 -2.79 -6.82 -18.18
CA GLU A 219 -3.38 -7.51 -19.32
C GLU A 219 -4.10 -8.80 -18.89
N ALA A 220 -3.49 -9.59 -17.99
CA ALA A 220 -4.13 -10.80 -17.46
C ALA A 220 -5.41 -10.51 -16.67
N ALA A 221 -5.47 -9.39 -15.93
CA ALA A 221 -6.64 -8.99 -15.17
C ALA A 221 -7.81 -8.52 -16.05
N TYR A 222 -7.57 -8.15 -17.32
CA TYR A 222 -8.60 -7.72 -18.27
C TYR A 222 -9.13 -8.85 -19.18
N THR A 223 -8.55 -10.05 -19.14
CA THR A 223 -8.97 -11.20 -19.96
C THR A 223 -9.86 -12.16 -19.19
#